data_89af8d7a2486b346d5131e0116303d5d
#
_entry.id   89af8d7a2486b346d5131e0116303d5d
#
_cell.length_a   1.000
_cell.length_b   1.000
_cell.length_c   1.000
_cell.angle_alpha   90.00
_cell.angle_beta   90.00
_cell.angle_gamma   90.00
#
_symmetry.space_group_name_H-M   'P 1'
#
loop_
_entity.id
_entity.type
_entity.pdbx_description
1 polymer ?
#
loop_
_entity_poly.entity_id
_entity_poly.type
_entity_poly.pdbx_seq_one_letter_code
_entity_poly.pdbx_strand_id
1 'polypeptide(L)'
;MMPSLLEKVHPNSKAGYAEFALFEIGKTHSLDHGQDDDGLPKEFEITALVLAANNKLKKVGAAYYQAQKYLQELTGVELEFAPVGDDMKEYPIVQPYDLKRAALVSIKGGEFLGIIGEFKPSVRSALKLPNYVAGFEVDTEVLERVLAKNIDYKPLPKFPGVKQDITLRVAADLSLQELDGFIWNELGKVRPQNVLHTLKPIDIYQADDDQKHKNVTLRLSIASYERTLTDKEVAKLLDAVAAAAKQTFNAERV
;
A
#
# COMPACT_ATOMS: atom_id res chain seq x y z
N MET A 1 -13.01 -0.78 14.75
CA MET A 1 -12.51 -2.18 14.79
C MET A 1 -11.02 -2.24 15.06
N MET A 2 -10.20 -1.40 14.46
CA MET A 2 -8.73 -1.39 14.63
C MET A 2 -8.25 -1.45 16.09
N PRO A 3 -8.81 -0.73 17.07
CA PRO A 3 -8.37 -0.83 18.46
C PRO A 3 -8.39 -2.24 19.02
N SER A 4 -9.45 -3.01 18.73
CA SER A 4 -9.60 -4.41 19.21
C SER A 4 -8.50 -5.32 18.64
N LEU A 5 -8.16 -5.17 17.36
CA LEU A 5 -7.06 -5.92 16.73
C LEU A 5 -5.69 -5.52 17.29
N LEU A 6 -5.44 -4.22 17.47
CA LEU A 6 -4.16 -3.71 17.96
C LEU A 6 -3.83 -4.22 19.38
N GLU A 7 -4.83 -4.35 20.25
CA GLU A 7 -4.66 -4.93 21.58
C GLU A 7 -4.18 -6.38 21.56
N LYS A 8 -4.45 -7.12 20.49
CA LYS A 8 -4.03 -8.53 20.33
C LYS A 8 -2.62 -8.68 19.76
N VAL A 9 -2.03 -7.62 19.20
CA VAL A 9 -0.69 -7.69 18.60
C VAL A 9 0.39 -8.02 19.63
N HIS A 10 0.41 -7.31 20.78
CA HIS A 10 1.42 -7.54 21.80
C HIS A 10 1.35 -8.95 22.43
N PRO A 11 0.17 -9.48 22.83
CA PRO A 11 0.04 -10.84 23.31
C PRO A 11 0.56 -11.89 22.31
N ASN A 12 0.27 -11.74 21.02
CA ASN A 12 0.76 -12.66 19.99
C ASN A 12 2.28 -12.58 19.82
N SER A 13 2.85 -11.37 19.82
CA SER A 13 4.31 -11.18 19.81
C SER A 13 4.98 -11.83 21.03
N LYS A 14 4.35 -11.73 22.21
CA LYS A 14 4.81 -12.38 23.45
C LYS A 14 4.70 -13.91 23.40
N ALA A 15 3.69 -14.45 22.74
CA ALA A 15 3.52 -15.88 22.52
C ALA A 15 4.57 -16.50 21.59
N GLY A 16 5.44 -15.66 20.97
CA GLY A 16 6.56 -16.12 20.16
C GLY A 16 6.30 -16.09 18.66
N TYR A 17 5.16 -15.59 18.22
CA TYR A 17 4.91 -15.41 16.78
C TYR A 17 5.81 -14.30 16.24
N ALA A 18 6.71 -14.69 15.36
CA ALA A 18 7.72 -13.76 14.80
C ALA A 18 7.11 -12.80 13.77
N GLU A 19 6.14 -13.27 13.00
CA GLU A 19 5.38 -12.52 12.01
C GLU A 19 3.98 -13.12 11.90
N PHE A 20 2.97 -12.28 11.86
CA PHE A 20 1.58 -12.70 11.78
C PHE A 20 0.68 -11.59 11.25
N ALA A 21 -0.51 -11.97 10.82
CA ALA A 21 -1.60 -11.05 10.57
C ALA A 21 -2.83 -11.49 11.38
N LEU A 22 -3.58 -10.52 11.90
CA LEU A 22 -4.86 -10.70 12.55
C LEU A 22 -5.92 -10.00 11.73
N PHE A 23 -7.08 -10.59 11.58
CA PHE A 23 -8.20 -9.96 10.92
C PHE A 23 -9.48 -10.14 11.71
N GLU A 24 -10.43 -9.26 11.46
CA GLU A 24 -11.76 -9.29 12.06
C GLU A 24 -12.76 -8.77 11.02
N ILE A 25 -13.92 -9.42 10.94
CA ILE A 25 -15.08 -8.96 10.19
C ILE A 25 -16.20 -8.78 11.20
N GLY A 26 -16.79 -7.61 11.25
CA GLY A 26 -17.84 -7.34 12.22
C GLY A 26 -18.47 -5.97 12.03
N LYS A 27 -19.50 -5.73 12.81
CA LYS A 27 -20.28 -4.49 12.77
C LYS A 27 -19.67 -3.42 13.65
N THR A 28 -19.66 -2.20 13.12
CA THR A 28 -19.34 -0.98 13.87
C THR A 28 -20.51 -0.02 13.76
N HIS A 29 -20.66 0.85 14.74
CA HIS A 29 -21.70 1.87 14.74
C HIS A 29 -21.15 3.18 15.32
N SER A 30 -21.69 4.29 14.89
CA SER A 30 -21.40 5.62 15.45
C SER A 30 -22.65 6.48 15.36
N LEU A 31 -22.91 7.25 16.40
CA LEU A 31 -23.98 8.24 16.39
C LEU A 31 -23.79 9.32 15.33
N ASP A 32 -22.52 9.57 14.90
CA ASP A 32 -22.19 10.56 13.88
C ASP A 32 -22.73 10.20 12.50
N HIS A 33 -23.04 8.93 12.27
CA HIS A 33 -23.61 8.42 11.02
C HIS A 33 -25.15 8.42 10.97
N GLY A 34 -25.78 8.95 12.02
CA GLY A 34 -27.24 9.00 12.17
C GLY A 34 -27.83 7.71 12.68
N GLN A 35 -29.16 7.64 12.60
CA GLN A 35 -29.97 6.52 13.08
C GLN A 35 -30.69 5.84 11.92
N ASP A 36 -31.04 4.58 12.09
CA ASP A 36 -31.91 3.82 11.21
C ASP A 36 -33.40 4.17 11.49
N ASP A 37 -34.32 3.48 10.80
CA ASP A 37 -35.75 3.69 10.92
C ASP A 37 -36.32 3.32 12.31
N ASP A 38 -35.59 2.50 13.07
CA ASP A 38 -35.93 2.08 14.44
C ASP A 38 -35.30 2.99 15.50
N GLY A 39 -34.57 4.05 15.09
CA GLY A 39 -33.91 4.99 15.98
C GLY A 39 -32.59 4.48 16.59
N LEU A 40 -32.05 3.39 16.07
CA LEU A 40 -30.76 2.83 16.48
C LEU A 40 -29.62 3.46 15.66
N PRO A 41 -28.39 3.57 16.20
CA PRO A 41 -27.25 4.01 15.40
C PRO A 41 -27.05 3.12 14.17
N LYS A 42 -26.82 3.76 13.00
CA LYS A 42 -26.52 3.01 11.79
C LYS A 42 -25.31 2.11 11.97
N GLU A 43 -25.45 0.86 11.59
CA GLU A 43 -24.39 -0.13 11.59
C GLU A 43 -23.69 -0.19 10.23
N PHE A 44 -22.38 -0.40 10.29
CA PHE A 44 -21.54 -0.64 9.12
C PHE A 44 -20.77 -1.94 9.33
N GLU A 45 -20.74 -2.78 8.36
CA GLU A 45 -19.91 -3.98 8.39
C GLU A 45 -18.51 -3.66 7.88
N ILE A 46 -17.51 -3.91 8.71
CA ILE A 46 -16.11 -3.56 8.45
C ILE A 46 -15.26 -4.83 8.46
N THR A 47 -14.43 -4.95 7.44
CA THR A 47 -13.31 -5.91 7.39
C THR A 47 -12.03 -5.19 7.76
N ALA A 48 -11.37 -5.64 8.82
CA ALA A 48 -10.12 -5.06 9.28
C ALA A 48 -9.01 -6.10 9.32
N LEU A 49 -7.78 -5.67 9.03
CA LEU A 49 -6.58 -6.50 9.17
C LEU A 49 -5.44 -5.66 9.75
N VAL A 50 -4.70 -6.27 10.68
CA VAL A 50 -3.40 -5.78 11.14
C VAL A 50 -2.33 -6.84 10.91
N LEU A 51 -1.21 -6.45 10.33
CA LEU A 51 -0.01 -7.27 10.25
C LEU A 51 1.08 -6.72 11.16
N ALA A 52 1.87 -7.62 11.70
CA ALA A 52 2.98 -7.26 12.58
C ALA A 52 4.15 -8.23 12.42
N ALA A 53 5.37 -7.70 12.55
CA ALA A 53 6.58 -8.51 12.61
C ALA A 53 7.46 -8.08 13.78
N ASN A 54 8.06 -9.07 14.45
CA ASN A 54 8.98 -8.83 15.56
C ASN A 54 10.18 -7.99 15.11
N ASN A 55 10.64 -7.06 15.95
CA ASN A 55 11.78 -6.19 15.67
C ASN A 55 13.10 -6.95 15.42
N LYS A 56 13.18 -8.24 15.76
CA LYS A 56 14.33 -9.12 15.44
C LYS A 56 14.35 -9.56 13.98
N LEU A 57 13.23 -9.51 13.28
CA LEU A 57 13.16 -9.82 11.86
C LEU A 57 13.61 -8.62 11.04
N LYS A 58 14.57 -8.86 10.15
CA LYS A 58 14.97 -7.84 9.17
C LYS A 58 13.93 -7.77 8.06
N LYS A 59 13.08 -6.75 8.11
CA LYS A 59 12.11 -6.46 7.05
C LYS A 59 12.68 -5.42 6.10
N VAL A 60 12.35 -5.58 4.82
CA VAL A 60 12.70 -4.61 3.78
C VAL A 60 11.48 -3.75 3.48
N GLY A 61 11.65 -2.44 3.49
CA GLY A 61 10.58 -1.48 3.26
C GLY A 61 9.66 -1.27 4.46
N ALA A 62 8.69 -0.40 4.28
CA ALA A 62 7.72 -0.05 5.29
C ALA A 62 6.61 -1.12 5.41
N ALA A 63 6.05 -1.28 6.60
CA ALA A 63 4.94 -2.22 6.85
C ALA A 63 3.69 -1.88 6.02
N TYR A 64 3.51 -0.60 5.71
CA TYR A 64 2.47 -0.09 4.81
C TYR A 64 2.37 -0.89 3.51
N TYR A 65 3.50 -1.13 2.84
CA TYR A 65 3.50 -1.82 1.54
C TYR A 65 3.10 -3.29 1.62
N GLN A 66 3.36 -3.93 2.76
CA GLN A 66 2.90 -5.29 2.98
C GLN A 66 1.37 -5.32 3.19
N ALA A 67 0.84 -4.36 3.94
CA ALA A 67 -0.61 -4.20 4.12
C ALA A 67 -1.30 -3.88 2.79
N GLN A 68 -0.71 -2.96 2.00
CA GLN A 68 -1.19 -2.63 0.66
C GLN A 68 -1.24 -3.86 -0.26
N LYS A 69 -0.18 -4.67 -0.23
CA LYS A 69 -0.14 -5.91 -1.01
C LYS A 69 -1.28 -6.86 -0.61
N TYR A 70 -1.50 -7.05 0.69
CA TYR A 70 -2.60 -7.91 1.16
C TYR A 70 -3.97 -7.39 0.72
N LEU A 71 -4.18 -6.08 0.80
CA LEU A 71 -5.43 -5.47 0.36
C LEU A 71 -5.64 -5.61 -1.15
N GLN A 72 -4.59 -5.38 -1.95
CA GLN A 72 -4.65 -5.56 -3.41
C GLN A 72 -4.91 -7.03 -3.80
N GLU A 73 -4.25 -7.98 -3.11
CA GLU A 73 -4.48 -9.41 -3.35
C GLU A 73 -5.88 -9.85 -2.91
N LEU A 74 -6.38 -9.29 -1.81
CA LEU A 74 -7.74 -9.56 -1.33
C LEU A 74 -8.79 -9.06 -2.31
N THR A 75 -8.67 -7.83 -2.79
CA THR A 75 -9.67 -7.24 -3.67
C THR A 75 -9.59 -7.74 -5.12
N GLY A 76 -8.37 -8.06 -5.59
CA GLY A 76 -8.14 -8.50 -6.97
C GLY A 76 -8.43 -7.46 -8.04
N VAL A 77 -8.66 -6.19 -7.66
CA VAL A 77 -8.93 -5.05 -8.55
C VAL A 77 -7.91 -3.94 -8.35
N GLU A 78 -7.90 -2.99 -9.28
CA GLU A 78 -7.02 -1.82 -9.19
C GLU A 78 -7.57 -0.84 -8.15
N LEU A 79 -6.73 -0.47 -7.20
CA LEU A 79 -7.03 0.45 -6.10
C LEU A 79 -6.32 1.79 -6.30
N GLU A 80 -6.97 2.86 -5.87
CA GLU A 80 -6.38 4.20 -5.75
C GLU A 80 -6.11 4.52 -4.28
N PHE A 81 -4.95 5.14 -4.02
CA PHE A 81 -4.48 5.49 -2.68
C PHE A 81 -4.25 7.00 -2.61
N ALA A 82 -5.11 7.70 -1.89
CA ALA A 82 -5.03 9.14 -1.71
C ALA A 82 -4.50 9.51 -0.32
N PRO A 83 -3.69 10.57 -0.18
CA PRO A 83 -3.30 11.07 1.14
C PRO A 83 -4.51 11.39 2.01
N VAL A 84 -4.38 11.19 3.32
CA VAL A 84 -5.41 11.59 4.28
C VAL A 84 -5.37 13.10 4.44
N GLY A 85 -6.42 13.78 4.01
CA GLY A 85 -6.55 15.23 4.11
C GLY A 85 -6.69 15.76 5.55
N ASP A 86 -6.46 17.04 5.73
CA ASP A 86 -6.58 17.71 7.05
C ASP A 86 -8.02 17.71 7.57
N ASP A 87 -8.99 17.72 6.68
CA ASP A 87 -10.43 17.64 6.96
C ASP A 87 -10.84 16.29 7.57
N MET A 88 -10.04 15.24 7.33
CA MET A 88 -10.31 13.90 7.85
C MET A 88 -9.70 13.65 9.25
N LYS A 89 -8.88 14.56 9.78
CA LYS A 89 -8.13 14.34 11.03
C LYS A 89 -8.99 14.02 12.25
N GLU A 90 -10.20 14.55 12.32
CA GLU A 90 -11.11 14.38 13.45
C GLU A 90 -11.96 13.10 13.36
N TYR A 91 -11.96 12.42 12.21
CA TYR A 91 -12.76 11.21 12.06
C TYR A 91 -12.16 10.03 12.88
N PRO A 92 -12.99 9.29 13.63
CA PRO A 92 -12.53 8.18 14.47
C PRO A 92 -11.69 7.13 13.73
N ILE A 93 -12.03 6.84 12.47
CA ILE A 93 -11.33 5.82 11.67
C ILE A 93 -9.86 6.16 11.43
N VAL A 94 -9.49 7.45 11.33
CA VAL A 94 -8.10 7.87 11.08
C VAL A 94 -7.28 8.02 12.35
N GLN A 95 -7.92 8.06 13.52
CA GLN A 95 -7.26 8.36 14.79
C GLN A 95 -6.06 7.47 15.14
N PRO A 96 -6.06 6.14 14.91
CA PRO A 96 -4.92 5.31 15.24
C PRO A 96 -3.74 5.47 14.26
N TYR A 97 -3.97 5.99 13.06
CA TYR A 97 -2.98 6.00 11.99
C TYR A 97 -2.05 7.23 12.02
N ASP A 98 -0.80 7.03 11.60
CA ASP A 98 0.12 8.11 11.25
C ASP A 98 -0.28 8.66 9.86
N LEU A 99 -0.86 9.85 9.80
CA LEU A 99 -1.41 10.42 8.57
C LEU A 99 -0.38 10.62 7.45
N LYS A 100 0.91 10.73 7.81
CA LYS A 100 2.01 10.77 6.82
C LYS A 100 2.34 9.41 6.22
N ARG A 101 1.83 8.33 6.83
CA ARG A 101 2.06 6.93 6.47
C ARG A 101 0.76 6.17 6.32
N ALA A 102 -0.30 6.88 6.01
CA ALA A 102 -1.63 6.33 5.78
C ALA A 102 -2.21 6.90 4.48
N ALA A 103 -3.15 6.17 3.90
CA ALA A 103 -3.88 6.57 2.72
C ALA A 103 -5.35 6.18 2.82
N LEU A 104 -6.21 7.01 2.27
CA LEU A 104 -7.58 6.62 1.93
C LEU A 104 -7.54 5.72 0.71
N VAL A 105 -8.38 4.70 0.70
CA VAL A 105 -8.41 3.70 -0.37
C VAL A 105 -9.75 3.76 -1.08
N SER A 106 -9.72 3.78 -2.40
CA SER A 106 -10.88 3.67 -3.26
C SER A 106 -10.67 2.62 -4.33
N ILE A 107 -11.74 2.05 -4.84
CA ILE A 107 -11.70 1.28 -6.08
C ILE A 107 -11.41 2.28 -7.22
N LYS A 108 -10.51 1.95 -8.13
CA LYS A 108 -10.15 2.85 -9.23
C LYS A 108 -11.38 3.28 -10.03
N GLY A 109 -11.60 4.59 -10.09
CA GLY A 109 -12.77 5.18 -10.74
C GLY A 109 -14.11 4.83 -10.10
N GLY A 110 -14.13 4.38 -8.84
CA GLY A 110 -15.31 3.89 -8.15
C GLY A 110 -15.45 4.38 -6.71
N GLU A 111 -16.00 3.52 -5.86
CA GLU A 111 -16.40 3.84 -4.50
C GLU A 111 -15.20 3.91 -3.55
N PHE A 112 -15.36 4.72 -2.51
CA PHE A 112 -14.48 4.71 -1.34
C PHE A 112 -14.56 3.34 -0.66
N LEU A 113 -13.39 2.77 -0.36
CA LEU A 113 -13.29 1.44 0.26
C LEU A 113 -12.89 1.53 1.74
N GLY A 114 -11.99 2.42 2.12
CA GLY A 114 -11.54 2.52 3.50
C GLY A 114 -10.22 3.23 3.70
N ILE A 115 -9.47 2.82 4.72
CA ILE A 115 -8.17 3.39 5.09
C ILE A 115 -7.12 2.28 5.29
N ILE A 116 -5.88 2.60 4.93
CA ILE A 116 -4.70 1.76 5.15
C ILE A 116 -3.57 2.60 5.72
N GLY A 117 -2.73 2.04 6.61
CA GLY A 117 -1.59 2.80 7.12
C GLY A 117 -0.77 2.11 8.19
N GLU A 118 0.31 2.78 8.57
CA GLU A 118 1.05 2.52 9.79
C GLU A 118 0.45 3.34 10.94
N PHE A 119 0.74 2.94 12.18
CA PHE A 119 0.13 3.54 13.35
C PHE A 119 1.01 4.62 13.98
N LYS A 120 0.38 5.63 14.57
CA LYS A 120 1.06 6.73 15.30
C LYS A 120 2.09 6.18 16.29
N PRO A 121 3.24 6.85 16.49
CA PRO A 121 4.21 6.46 17.51
C PRO A 121 3.60 6.36 18.92
N SER A 122 2.65 7.22 19.27
CA SER A 122 1.93 7.18 20.54
C SER A 122 1.11 5.90 20.73
N VAL A 123 0.39 5.48 19.69
CA VAL A 123 -0.38 4.22 19.68
C VAL A 123 0.55 3.02 19.80
N ARG A 124 1.63 3.01 19.01
CA ARG A 124 2.62 1.93 19.07
C ARG A 124 3.26 1.80 20.45
N SER A 125 3.61 2.93 21.06
CA SER A 125 4.19 2.94 22.41
C SER A 125 3.19 2.48 23.46
N ALA A 126 1.97 3.01 23.45
CA ALA A 126 0.93 2.67 24.43
C ALA A 126 0.58 1.17 24.41
N LEU A 127 0.47 0.58 23.23
CA LEU A 127 0.09 -0.83 23.03
C LEU A 127 1.29 -1.77 22.89
N LYS A 128 2.53 -1.28 23.03
CA LYS A 128 3.78 -2.04 22.90
C LYS A 128 3.87 -2.80 21.57
N LEU A 129 3.44 -2.14 20.49
CA LEU A 129 3.50 -2.72 19.16
C LEU A 129 4.94 -2.75 18.63
N PRO A 130 5.28 -3.71 17.75
CA PRO A 130 6.57 -3.71 17.07
C PRO A 130 6.69 -2.52 16.09
N ASN A 131 7.92 -2.23 15.65
CA ASN A 131 8.13 -1.17 14.67
C ASN A 131 7.54 -1.49 13.30
N TYR A 132 7.55 -2.77 12.91
CA TYR A 132 6.95 -3.24 11.67
C TYR A 132 5.50 -3.67 11.94
N VAL A 133 4.59 -2.71 11.81
CA VAL A 133 3.15 -2.92 12.02
C VAL A 133 2.35 -1.97 11.15
N ALA A 134 1.38 -2.49 10.42
CA ALA A 134 0.45 -1.73 9.59
C ALA A 134 -0.89 -2.47 9.51
N GLY A 135 -1.92 -1.79 9.05
CA GLY A 135 -3.23 -2.40 8.89
C GLY A 135 -4.15 -1.60 7.99
N PHE A 136 -5.32 -2.15 7.75
CA PHE A 136 -6.39 -1.49 7.02
C PHE A 136 -7.76 -1.80 7.66
N GLU A 137 -8.69 -0.88 7.45
CA GLU A 137 -10.12 -1.05 7.71
C GLU A 137 -10.87 -0.69 6.44
N VAL A 138 -11.71 -1.60 5.96
CA VAL A 138 -12.46 -1.44 4.71
C VAL A 138 -13.92 -1.81 4.89
N ASP A 139 -14.78 -1.15 4.13
CA ASP A 139 -16.21 -1.43 4.06
C ASP A 139 -16.42 -2.83 3.45
N THR A 140 -17.10 -3.71 4.21
CA THR A 140 -17.33 -5.10 3.79
C THR A 140 -18.32 -5.18 2.64
N GLU A 141 -19.34 -4.33 2.59
CA GLU A 141 -20.32 -4.35 1.50
C GLU A 141 -19.65 -3.95 0.16
N VAL A 142 -18.78 -2.92 0.19
CA VAL A 142 -18.00 -2.55 -0.99
C VAL A 142 -17.05 -3.69 -1.38
N LEU A 143 -16.38 -4.31 -0.40
CA LEU A 143 -15.48 -5.44 -0.63
C LEU A 143 -16.22 -6.63 -1.27
N GLU A 144 -17.41 -6.99 -0.79
CA GLU A 144 -18.21 -8.09 -1.35
C GLU A 144 -18.59 -7.85 -2.81
N ARG A 145 -19.00 -6.62 -3.15
CA ARG A 145 -19.28 -6.24 -4.55
C ARG A 145 -18.07 -6.40 -5.47
N VAL A 146 -16.88 -6.19 -4.94
CA VAL A 146 -15.62 -6.34 -5.66
C VAL A 146 -15.25 -7.81 -5.82
N LEU A 147 -15.35 -8.61 -4.75
CA LEU A 147 -15.02 -10.03 -4.75
C LEU A 147 -15.95 -10.87 -5.65
N ALA A 148 -17.15 -10.40 -5.89
CA ALA A 148 -18.11 -11.06 -6.81
C ALA A 148 -17.66 -11.02 -8.28
N LYS A 149 -16.62 -10.21 -8.64
CA LYS A 149 -16.09 -10.15 -10.00
C LYS A 149 -15.10 -11.29 -10.20
N ASN A 150 -15.20 -11.95 -11.37
CA ASN A 150 -14.26 -13.02 -11.75
C ASN A 150 -12.82 -12.49 -11.80
N ILE A 151 -11.93 -13.16 -11.10
CA ILE A 151 -10.48 -12.90 -11.17
C ILE A 151 -9.98 -13.48 -12.50
N ASP A 152 -9.43 -12.61 -13.35
CA ASP A 152 -8.80 -13.05 -14.60
C ASP A 152 -7.47 -13.76 -14.28
N TYR A 153 -7.45 -15.09 -14.37
CA TYR A 153 -6.27 -15.88 -14.11
C TYR A 153 -5.21 -15.66 -15.18
N LYS A 154 -4.04 -15.14 -14.79
CA LYS A 154 -2.85 -15.01 -15.64
C LYS A 154 -1.83 -16.07 -15.25
N PRO A 155 -1.52 -17.05 -16.13
CA PRO A 155 -0.51 -18.05 -15.83
C PRO A 155 0.87 -17.38 -15.59
N LEU A 156 1.68 -17.97 -14.72
CA LEU A 156 3.03 -17.47 -14.51
C LEU A 156 3.91 -17.77 -15.73
N PRO A 157 4.79 -16.83 -16.13
CA PRO A 157 5.77 -17.08 -17.19
C PRO A 157 6.69 -18.26 -16.83
N LYS A 158 7.01 -19.08 -17.85
CA LYS A 158 7.92 -20.24 -17.68
C LYS A 158 9.39 -19.79 -17.64
N PHE A 159 9.70 -18.63 -18.17
CA PHE A 159 11.07 -18.12 -18.20
C PHE A 159 11.40 -17.32 -16.94
N PRO A 160 12.65 -17.36 -16.45
CA PRO A 160 13.07 -16.59 -15.29
C PRO A 160 12.83 -15.09 -15.46
N GLY A 161 12.34 -14.45 -14.41
CA GLY A 161 12.18 -13.00 -14.38
C GLY A 161 13.45 -12.27 -13.95
N VAL A 162 13.54 -11.01 -14.36
CA VAL A 162 14.57 -10.05 -13.94
C VAL A 162 13.99 -9.09 -12.92
N LYS A 163 14.77 -8.74 -11.89
CA LYS A 163 14.43 -7.73 -10.89
C LYS A 163 15.48 -6.65 -10.90
N GLN A 164 15.07 -5.40 -11.07
CA GLN A 164 15.95 -4.25 -10.99
C GLN A 164 15.28 -3.10 -10.25
N ASP A 165 16.08 -2.33 -9.53
CA ASP A 165 15.64 -1.18 -8.78
C ASP A 165 15.98 0.11 -9.55
N ILE A 166 15.11 1.09 -9.42
CA ILE A 166 15.34 2.46 -9.86
C ILE A 166 15.08 3.39 -8.67
N THR A 167 16.06 4.23 -8.37
CA THR A 167 15.91 5.29 -7.38
C THR A 167 15.81 6.62 -8.11
N LEU A 168 14.75 7.37 -7.81
CA LEU A 168 14.48 8.69 -8.37
C LEU A 168 14.47 9.71 -7.23
N ARG A 169 15.29 10.75 -7.35
CA ARG A 169 15.25 11.93 -6.53
C ARG A 169 14.21 12.88 -7.11
N VAL A 170 13.17 13.18 -6.34
CA VAL A 170 12.02 13.97 -6.74
C VAL A 170 11.70 15.05 -5.72
N ALA A 171 10.85 16.01 -6.05
CA ALA A 171 10.35 17.00 -5.10
C ALA A 171 9.66 16.32 -3.90
N ALA A 172 9.84 16.86 -2.69
CA ALA A 172 9.33 16.25 -1.47
C ALA A 172 7.79 16.18 -1.41
N ASP A 173 7.11 17.11 -2.07
CA ASP A 173 5.65 17.24 -2.16
C ASP A 173 5.04 16.34 -3.24
N LEU A 174 5.83 15.80 -4.20
CA LEU A 174 5.32 14.86 -5.20
C LEU A 174 4.80 13.59 -4.51
N SER A 175 3.53 13.27 -4.72
CA SER A 175 2.94 12.07 -4.11
C SER A 175 3.51 10.77 -4.70
N LEU A 176 3.63 9.72 -3.86
CA LEU A 176 4.05 8.41 -4.35
C LEU A 176 3.07 7.87 -5.41
N GLN A 177 1.78 8.08 -5.22
CA GLN A 177 0.75 7.63 -6.17
C GLN A 177 0.93 8.25 -7.54
N GLU A 178 1.21 9.55 -7.60
CA GLU A 178 1.43 10.26 -8.86
C GLU A 178 2.68 9.76 -9.58
N LEU A 179 3.80 9.59 -8.84
CA LEU A 179 5.04 9.06 -9.38
C LEU A 179 4.88 7.61 -9.86
N ASP A 180 4.29 6.74 -9.04
CA ASP A 180 4.08 5.31 -9.35
C ASP A 180 3.18 5.15 -10.58
N GLY A 181 2.05 5.86 -10.62
CA GLY A 181 1.12 5.85 -11.75
C GLY A 181 1.77 6.36 -13.04
N PHE A 182 2.59 7.41 -12.96
CA PHE A 182 3.35 7.90 -14.10
C PHE A 182 4.34 6.85 -14.63
N ILE A 183 5.15 6.27 -13.72
CA ILE A 183 6.16 5.26 -14.09
C ILE A 183 5.49 4.01 -14.67
N TRP A 184 4.37 3.58 -14.09
CA TRP A 184 3.59 2.46 -14.61
C TRP A 184 3.13 2.70 -16.05
N ASN A 185 2.63 3.90 -16.34
CA ASN A 185 2.19 4.28 -17.68
C ASN A 185 3.35 4.36 -18.68
N GLU A 186 4.49 4.94 -18.28
CA GLU A 186 5.68 5.01 -19.13
C GLU A 186 6.27 3.62 -19.39
N LEU A 187 6.33 2.74 -18.38
CA LEU A 187 6.69 1.33 -18.58
C LEU A 187 5.75 0.65 -19.58
N GLY A 188 4.45 0.92 -19.52
CA GLY A 188 3.47 0.40 -20.45
C GLY A 188 3.78 0.72 -21.91
N LYS A 189 4.38 1.90 -22.19
CA LYS A 189 4.75 2.35 -23.55
C LYS A 189 6.00 1.67 -24.09
N VAL A 190 6.97 1.36 -23.22
CA VAL A 190 8.31 0.91 -23.63
C VAL A 190 8.58 -0.57 -23.40
N ARG A 191 7.79 -1.24 -22.57
CA ARG A 191 7.97 -2.66 -22.28
C ARG A 191 7.63 -3.54 -23.48
N PRO A 192 8.25 -4.72 -23.61
CA PRO A 192 7.85 -5.71 -24.62
C PRO A 192 6.39 -6.14 -24.40
N GLN A 193 5.78 -6.63 -25.47
CA GLN A 193 4.50 -7.35 -25.36
C GLN A 193 4.70 -8.70 -24.69
N ASN A 194 3.62 -9.33 -24.21
CA ASN A 194 3.67 -10.67 -23.61
C ASN A 194 4.63 -10.79 -22.42
N VAL A 195 4.60 -9.79 -21.53
CA VAL A 195 5.35 -9.82 -20.26
C VAL A 195 4.41 -9.69 -19.07
N LEU A 196 4.73 -10.42 -18.01
CA LEU A 196 4.21 -10.18 -16.67
C LEU A 196 5.18 -9.25 -15.97
N HIS A 197 4.70 -8.14 -15.43
CA HIS A 197 5.54 -7.22 -14.68
C HIS A 197 4.80 -6.66 -13.46
N THR A 198 5.57 -6.31 -12.47
CA THR A 198 5.11 -5.59 -11.28
C THR A 198 6.08 -4.47 -10.95
N LEU A 199 5.55 -3.34 -10.51
CA LEU A 199 6.32 -2.24 -9.95
C LEU A 199 5.96 -2.14 -8.47
N LYS A 200 6.97 -2.05 -7.60
CA LYS A 200 6.73 -1.97 -6.15
C LYS A 200 7.64 -0.92 -5.53
N PRO A 201 7.10 0.00 -4.72
CA PRO A 201 7.93 0.86 -3.92
C PRO A 201 8.68 0.02 -2.87
N ILE A 202 9.99 0.28 -2.75
CA ILE A 202 10.89 -0.40 -1.83
C ILE A 202 11.24 0.51 -0.67
N ASP A 203 11.51 1.79 -0.98
CA ASP A 203 11.94 2.74 0.03
C ASP A 203 11.61 4.17 -0.39
N ILE A 204 11.37 5.01 0.60
CA ILE A 204 11.29 6.47 0.45
C ILE A 204 12.19 7.07 1.52
N TYR A 205 13.26 7.70 1.08
CA TYR A 205 14.23 8.33 1.94
C TYR A 205 14.27 9.85 1.71
N GLN A 206 14.16 10.61 2.79
CA GLN A 206 14.40 12.06 2.79
C GLN A 206 15.51 12.36 3.79
N ALA A 207 16.55 13.05 3.33
CA ALA A 207 17.63 13.47 4.23
C ALA A 207 17.17 14.62 5.13
N ASP A 208 17.64 14.65 6.37
CA ASP A 208 17.27 15.67 7.36
C ASP A 208 17.65 17.10 6.91
N ASP A 209 18.71 17.22 6.12
CA ASP A 209 19.24 18.46 5.57
C ASP A 209 18.64 18.85 4.21
N ASP A 210 17.89 17.97 3.55
CA ASP A 210 17.19 18.24 2.29
C ASP A 210 15.67 18.12 2.44
N GLN A 211 15.03 19.22 2.86
CA GLN A 211 13.59 19.27 2.99
C GLN A 211 12.85 19.44 1.65
N LYS A 212 13.57 19.67 0.55
CA LYS A 212 12.98 19.94 -0.77
C LYS A 212 12.84 18.71 -1.64
N HIS A 213 13.64 17.69 -1.39
CA HIS A 213 13.67 16.48 -2.19
C HIS A 213 13.57 15.23 -1.34
N LYS A 214 13.14 14.15 -1.98
CA LYS A 214 13.16 12.78 -1.44
C LYS A 214 13.61 11.80 -2.51
N ASN A 215 14.22 10.71 -2.10
CA ASN A 215 14.58 9.59 -2.95
C ASN A 215 13.50 8.51 -2.86
N VAL A 216 12.92 8.14 -3.98
CA VAL A 216 11.93 7.07 -4.07
C VAL A 216 12.55 5.91 -4.84
N THR A 217 12.65 4.76 -4.19
CA THR A 217 13.18 3.54 -4.80
C THR A 217 12.03 2.61 -5.15
N LEU A 218 11.95 2.27 -6.44
CA LEU A 218 10.94 1.36 -6.98
C LEU A 218 11.64 0.12 -7.55
N ARG A 219 11.07 -1.06 -7.33
CA ARG A 219 11.53 -2.34 -7.89
C ARG A 219 10.63 -2.75 -9.03
N LEU A 220 11.21 -2.87 -10.21
CA LEU A 220 10.60 -3.54 -11.36
C LEU A 220 10.94 -5.03 -11.30
N SER A 221 9.91 -5.87 -11.30
CA SER A 221 10.05 -7.31 -11.57
C SER A 221 9.34 -7.60 -12.88
N ILE A 222 10.05 -8.18 -13.85
CA ILE A 222 9.52 -8.42 -15.19
C ILE A 222 9.95 -9.80 -15.70
N ALA A 223 9.01 -10.56 -16.29
CA ALA A 223 9.25 -11.83 -16.92
C ALA A 223 8.48 -11.92 -18.24
N SER A 224 9.10 -12.47 -19.28
CA SER A 224 8.45 -12.67 -20.58
C SER A 224 7.85 -14.08 -20.65
N TYR A 225 6.74 -14.20 -21.39
CA TYR A 225 6.15 -15.48 -21.72
C TYR A 225 6.86 -16.20 -22.90
N GLU A 226 7.76 -15.50 -23.59
CA GLU A 226 8.39 -15.97 -24.82
C GLU A 226 9.87 -16.35 -24.66
N ARG A 227 10.62 -15.62 -23.83
CA ARG A 227 12.05 -15.84 -23.60
C ARG A 227 12.54 -15.21 -22.29
N THR A 228 13.74 -15.55 -21.88
CA THR A 228 14.42 -14.85 -20.78
C THR A 228 14.81 -13.44 -21.23
N LEU A 229 14.49 -12.43 -20.43
CA LEU A 229 14.98 -11.07 -20.62
C LEU A 229 16.37 -10.92 -20.01
N THR A 230 17.21 -10.10 -20.59
CA THR A 230 18.53 -9.77 -20.05
C THR A 230 18.47 -8.55 -19.14
N ASP A 231 19.40 -8.45 -18.18
CA ASP A 231 19.54 -7.27 -17.32
C ASP A 231 19.73 -5.98 -18.12
N LYS A 232 20.44 -6.06 -19.26
CA LYS A 232 20.66 -4.92 -20.14
C LYS A 232 19.38 -4.43 -20.82
N GLU A 233 18.49 -5.33 -21.18
CA GLU A 233 17.19 -4.97 -21.77
C GLU A 233 16.32 -4.26 -20.73
N VAL A 234 16.27 -4.80 -19.51
CA VAL A 234 15.48 -4.21 -18.41
C VAL A 234 16.09 -2.86 -17.99
N ALA A 235 17.42 -2.73 -17.93
CA ALA A 235 18.06 -1.46 -17.63
C ALA A 235 17.66 -0.37 -18.64
N LYS A 236 17.60 -0.70 -19.95
CA LYS A 236 17.13 0.25 -20.98
C LYS A 236 15.68 0.70 -20.78
N LEU A 237 14.81 -0.18 -20.30
CA LEU A 237 13.43 0.22 -19.96
C LEU A 237 13.42 1.24 -18.83
N LEU A 238 14.21 0.99 -17.78
CA LEU A 238 14.33 1.90 -16.63
C LEU A 238 15.01 3.22 -17.02
N ASP A 239 15.99 3.20 -17.96
CA ASP A 239 16.62 4.41 -18.50
C ASP A 239 15.59 5.29 -19.24
N ALA A 240 14.75 4.67 -20.06
CA ALA A 240 13.69 5.38 -20.78
C ALA A 240 12.65 6.00 -19.83
N VAL A 241 12.25 5.26 -18.81
CA VAL A 241 11.31 5.74 -17.77
C VAL A 241 11.93 6.88 -16.96
N ALA A 242 13.21 6.77 -16.58
CA ALA A 242 13.93 7.83 -15.87
C ALA A 242 14.02 9.11 -16.71
N ALA A 243 14.28 8.98 -18.03
CA ALA A 243 14.32 10.12 -18.93
C ALA A 243 12.96 10.82 -19.03
N ALA A 244 11.86 10.06 -19.08
CA ALA A 244 10.51 10.62 -19.07
C ALA A 244 10.18 11.31 -17.73
N ALA A 245 10.55 10.69 -16.60
CA ALA A 245 10.35 11.26 -15.27
C ALA A 245 11.16 12.57 -15.08
N LYS A 246 12.36 12.65 -15.67
CA LYS A 246 13.16 13.89 -15.68
C LYS A 246 12.44 15.01 -16.42
N GLN A 247 11.80 14.72 -17.53
CA GLN A 247 11.08 15.73 -18.33
C GLN A 247 9.82 16.23 -17.61
N THR A 248 9.11 15.35 -16.92
CA THR A 248 7.81 15.67 -16.32
C THR A 248 7.94 16.23 -14.91
N PHE A 249 8.79 15.64 -14.07
CA PHE A 249 8.91 15.96 -12.64
C PHE A 249 10.27 16.54 -12.26
N ASN A 250 11.15 16.80 -13.26
CA ASN A 250 12.56 17.15 -13.01
C ASN A 250 13.27 16.12 -12.10
N ALA A 251 12.85 14.85 -12.19
CA ALA A 251 13.40 13.77 -11.40
C ALA A 251 14.85 13.45 -11.82
N GLU A 252 15.69 13.13 -10.85
CA GLU A 252 17.06 12.67 -11.10
C GLU A 252 17.19 11.21 -10.72
N ARG A 253 17.76 10.39 -11.62
CA ARG A 253 18.12 9.02 -11.28
C ARG A 253 19.39 9.02 -10.43
N VAL A 254 19.35 8.33 -9.26
CA VAL A 254 20.45 8.27 -8.28
C VAL A 254 21.01 6.84 -8.21
#